data_1424fc3ccc4bcce83d399dfac4209e8d
#
_entry.id   1424fc3ccc4bcce83d399dfac4209e8d
#
_cell.length_a   1.000
_cell.length_b   1.000
_cell.length_c   1.000
_cell.angle_alpha   90.00
_cell.angle_beta   90.00
_cell.angle_gamma   90.00
#
_symmetry.space_group_name_H-M   'P 1'
#
loop_
_entity.id
_entity.type
_entity.pdbx_description
1 polymer ?
#
loop_
_entity_poly.entity_id
_entity_poly.type
_entity_poly.pdbx_seq_one_letter_code
_entity_poly.pdbx_strand_id
1 'polypeptide(L)'
;MTMQRRIWGGLIAFLVAGILAGCGGDTKVGVVSGTITDIEGDPVADAEVFAANAVNSRTRSLHNGTYYLTNVPDRFTIIRARAVIGGKEYTGQNVAQVFESEQSKNVNIMIAPADRQGAVEGFVRDALGRGIEGARVFAGGTLSSAFAVTDRRGFYRIAGLPAGYDYPIVASAPDYDNDKRTVAIVAGRTTVISFTLNASRNRPVQTPINLSAKAWTMPRVLTATRSAPRERDAYNAIRALFDDKPRPRRMVASRAVGDYWIEIDLSWDYEEQLSLLGYGIYRGRTIDELNRNAIAFLRDPLADFFADLDPALQPNVTYYYEMVALNTDYLNDLPGTVSGRSNRVSARPFTPIAITRPFPNEIVDGLLLQWTPVPNADYYLVLIYDRFPDYKVAPYFPADLNNPGAAKVFAPATALVYTGPPLVSGRTYYAVVLAFTNDRNTRAISQIVPFQAR
;
A
#
# COMPACT_ATOMS: atom_id res chain seq x y z
N MET A 1 -49.66 55.64 -65.42
CA MET A 1 -49.14 54.64 -66.35
C MET A 1 -48.50 53.54 -65.48
N THR A 2 -49.27 52.57 -65.11
CA THR A 2 -49.28 51.16 -65.41
C THR A 2 -47.97 50.51 -65.40
N MET A 3 -47.75 49.56 -64.47
CA MET A 3 -47.68 48.13 -64.66
C MET A 3 -47.06 47.50 -63.41
N GLN A 4 -47.77 46.80 -62.64
CA GLN A 4 -48.01 45.37 -62.44
C GLN A 4 -46.82 44.47 -62.69
N ARG A 5 -46.49 43.65 -61.67
CA ARG A 5 -46.30 42.20 -61.56
C ARG A 5 -45.06 41.83 -60.79
N ARG A 6 -44.91 40.80 -60.06
CA ARG A 6 -45.72 39.61 -59.72
C ARG A 6 -45.10 39.01 -58.44
N ILE A 7 -45.94 38.50 -57.61
CA ILE A 7 -45.63 37.66 -56.48
C ILE A 7 -44.93 36.35 -56.95
N TRP A 8 -43.84 36.00 -56.33
CA TRP A 8 -43.42 34.59 -56.20
C TRP A 8 -42.93 34.36 -54.79
N GLY A 9 -43.62 33.48 -54.09
CA GLY A 9 -43.30 33.05 -52.74
C GLY A 9 -42.04 32.16 -52.74
N GLY A 10 -41.15 32.47 -51.88
CA GLY A 10 -40.04 31.65 -51.50
C GLY A 10 -40.09 31.41 -50.01
N LEU A 11 -40.48 30.21 -49.65
CA LEU A 11 -40.43 29.69 -48.26
C LEU A 11 -38.98 29.75 -47.80
N ILE A 12 -38.65 30.71 -46.95
CA ILE A 12 -37.38 30.70 -46.24
C ILE A 12 -37.62 29.85 -44.97
N ALA A 13 -37.18 28.58 -45.04
CA ALA A 13 -37.05 27.73 -43.91
C ALA A 13 -35.97 28.34 -43.00
N PHE A 14 -36.36 28.92 -41.88
CA PHE A 14 -35.45 29.25 -40.79
C PHE A 14 -34.96 27.94 -40.18
N LEU A 15 -33.76 27.55 -40.57
CA LEU A 15 -32.97 26.53 -39.87
C LEU A 15 -32.51 27.18 -38.55
N VAL A 16 -33.27 26.95 -37.49
CA VAL A 16 -32.83 27.23 -36.13
C VAL A 16 -31.73 26.21 -35.83
N ALA A 17 -30.49 26.56 -36.14
CA ALA A 17 -29.34 25.89 -35.57
C ALA A 17 -29.36 26.13 -34.05
N GLY A 18 -30.00 25.22 -33.33
CA GLY A 18 -29.85 25.12 -31.90
C GLY A 18 -28.38 24.86 -31.60
N ILE A 19 -27.68 25.92 -31.22
CA ILE A 19 -26.41 25.81 -30.56
C ILE A 19 -26.76 25.15 -29.21
N LEU A 20 -26.63 23.80 -29.17
CA LEU A 20 -26.42 23.08 -27.93
C LEU A 20 -25.06 23.56 -27.43
N ALA A 21 -25.06 24.68 -26.71
CA ALA A 21 -24.00 24.99 -25.78
C ALA A 21 -24.04 23.86 -24.74
N GLY A 22 -23.33 22.76 -25.04
CA GLY A 22 -22.97 21.79 -24.06
C GLY A 22 -22.18 22.56 -23.00
N CYS A 23 -22.74 22.70 -21.80
CA CYS A 23 -21.97 23.00 -20.61
C CYS A 23 -20.97 21.84 -20.42
N GLY A 24 -19.90 21.85 -21.18
CA GLY A 24 -18.69 21.13 -20.87
C GLY A 24 -18.00 21.93 -19.76
N GLY A 25 -18.45 21.74 -18.54
CA GLY A 25 -17.60 22.08 -17.42
C GLY A 25 -16.32 21.26 -17.60
N ASP A 26 -15.16 21.90 -17.66
CA ASP A 26 -13.87 21.23 -17.71
C ASP A 26 -13.84 20.24 -16.56
N THR A 27 -13.89 18.95 -16.90
CA THR A 27 -13.82 17.88 -15.90
C THR A 27 -12.42 17.93 -15.35
N LYS A 28 -12.28 18.40 -14.10
CA LYS A 28 -11.00 18.41 -13.41
C LYS A 28 -10.49 16.98 -13.30
N VAL A 29 -9.26 16.77 -13.69
CA VAL A 29 -8.66 15.44 -13.73
C VAL A 29 -7.29 15.43 -13.05
N GLY A 30 -6.95 14.31 -12.48
CA GLY A 30 -5.64 14.05 -11.90
C GLY A 30 -5.06 12.72 -12.39
N VAL A 31 -4.06 12.27 -11.69
CA VAL A 31 -3.30 11.06 -11.99
C VAL A 31 -3.36 10.11 -10.81
N VAL A 32 -3.47 8.82 -11.08
CA VAL A 32 -3.42 7.76 -10.07
C VAL A 32 -2.31 6.77 -10.40
N SER A 33 -1.53 6.40 -9.41
CA SER A 33 -0.50 5.37 -9.56
C SER A 33 -0.51 4.37 -8.40
N GLY A 34 -0.11 3.16 -8.70
CA GLY A 34 -0.09 2.07 -7.74
C GLY A 34 0.52 0.80 -8.32
N THR A 35 0.25 -0.33 -7.67
CA THR A 35 0.67 -1.65 -8.11
C THR A 35 -0.49 -2.61 -8.12
N ILE A 36 -0.50 -3.47 -9.13
CA ILE A 36 -1.40 -4.60 -9.22
C ILE A 36 -0.66 -5.84 -8.69
N THR A 37 -1.26 -6.52 -7.73
CA THR A 37 -0.77 -7.80 -7.23
C THR A 37 -1.88 -8.83 -7.26
N ASP A 38 -1.52 -10.12 -7.35
CA ASP A 38 -2.46 -11.20 -7.05
C ASP A 38 -2.63 -11.38 -5.53
N ILE A 39 -3.39 -12.39 -5.14
CA ILE A 39 -3.64 -12.73 -3.72
C ILE A 39 -2.44 -13.38 -3.03
N GLU A 40 -1.50 -13.88 -3.76
CA GLU A 40 -0.21 -14.36 -3.28
C GLU A 40 0.77 -13.19 -3.07
N GLY A 41 0.41 -12.00 -3.60
CA GLY A 41 1.18 -10.77 -3.54
C GLY A 41 2.19 -10.64 -4.67
N ASP A 42 2.12 -11.49 -5.68
CA ASP A 42 2.99 -11.39 -6.84
C ASP A 42 2.51 -10.26 -7.77
N PRO A 43 3.43 -9.46 -8.36
CA PRO A 43 3.06 -8.39 -9.26
C PRO A 43 2.44 -8.97 -10.53
N VAL A 44 1.36 -8.38 -10.97
CA VAL A 44 0.69 -8.78 -12.20
C VAL A 44 1.03 -7.81 -13.32
N ALA A 45 1.72 -8.33 -14.34
CA ALA A 45 1.99 -7.62 -15.57
C ALA A 45 0.76 -7.60 -16.48
N ASP A 46 0.68 -6.57 -17.33
CA ASP A 46 -0.34 -6.43 -18.40
C ASP A 46 -1.80 -6.47 -17.89
N ALA A 47 -2.03 -6.26 -16.59
CA ALA A 47 -3.37 -6.08 -16.07
C ALA A 47 -3.97 -4.77 -16.60
N GLU A 48 -5.19 -4.82 -17.11
CA GLU A 48 -5.94 -3.61 -17.49
C GLU A 48 -6.39 -2.87 -16.23
N VAL A 49 -6.07 -1.58 -16.15
CA VAL A 49 -6.42 -0.71 -15.03
C VAL A 49 -7.23 0.47 -15.55
N PHE A 50 -8.35 0.78 -14.90
CA PHE A 50 -9.27 1.82 -15.38
C PHE A 50 -10.07 2.46 -14.25
N ALA A 51 -10.44 3.73 -14.44
CA ALA A 51 -11.38 4.41 -13.56
C ALA A 51 -12.82 3.98 -13.89
N ALA A 52 -13.61 3.60 -12.89
CA ALA A 52 -14.93 3.01 -13.08
C ALA A 52 -15.90 3.93 -13.86
N ASN A 53 -15.76 5.24 -13.71
CA ASN A 53 -16.68 6.25 -14.28
C ASN A 53 -16.04 7.13 -15.37
N ALA A 54 -14.90 6.71 -15.95
CA ALA A 54 -14.20 7.49 -16.95
C ALA A 54 -13.71 6.62 -18.11
N VAL A 55 -14.38 6.71 -19.24
CA VAL A 55 -14.11 5.86 -20.44
C VAL A 55 -12.68 6.05 -20.94
N ASN A 56 -12.13 7.26 -20.85
CA ASN A 56 -10.80 7.61 -21.38
C ASN A 56 -9.66 7.41 -20.34
N SER A 57 -9.98 6.93 -19.16
CA SER A 57 -9.00 6.69 -18.10
C SER A 57 -8.71 5.20 -18.02
N ARG A 58 -7.76 4.74 -18.84
CA ARG A 58 -7.32 3.33 -18.93
C ARG A 58 -5.83 3.24 -19.15
N THR A 59 -5.22 2.20 -18.60
CA THR A 59 -3.81 1.87 -18.78
C THR A 59 -3.59 0.37 -18.56
N ARG A 60 -2.35 -0.10 -18.70
CA ARG A 60 -1.93 -1.45 -18.32
C ARG A 60 -0.79 -1.40 -17.34
N SER A 61 -0.75 -2.39 -16.45
CA SER A 61 0.37 -2.53 -15.54
C SER A 61 1.64 -2.98 -16.27
N LEU A 62 2.79 -2.49 -15.80
CA LEU A 62 4.10 -2.88 -16.30
C LEU A 62 4.48 -4.28 -15.78
N HIS A 63 5.61 -4.81 -16.25
CA HIS A 63 6.13 -6.13 -15.87
C HIS A 63 6.32 -6.31 -14.35
N ASN A 64 6.51 -5.23 -13.62
CA ASN A 64 6.64 -5.21 -12.16
C ASN A 64 5.31 -4.89 -11.45
N GLY A 65 4.18 -4.98 -12.15
CA GLY A 65 2.85 -4.70 -11.63
C GLY A 65 2.52 -3.21 -11.44
N THR A 66 3.47 -2.28 -11.62
CA THR A 66 3.17 -0.85 -11.45
C THR A 66 2.29 -0.32 -12.58
N TYR A 67 1.44 0.65 -12.25
CA TYR A 67 0.62 1.35 -13.24
C TYR A 67 0.61 2.85 -13.02
N TYR A 68 0.31 3.57 -14.09
CA TYR A 68 0.15 5.01 -14.11
C TYR A 68 -1.09 5.34 -14.94
N LEU A 69 -2.12 5.87 -14.30
CA LEU A 69 -3.44 6.14 -14.88
C LEU A 69 -3.68 7.64 -14.92
N THR A 70 -3.88 8.18 -16.12
CA THR A 70 -4.15 9.61 -16.36
C THR A 70 -5.64 9.86 -16.59
N ASN A 71 -6.01 11.13 -16.63
CA ASN A 71 -7.39 11.59 -16.89
C ASN A 71 -8.42 11.00 -15.90
N VAL A 72 -8.00 10.78 -14.67
CA VAL A 72 -8.88 10.29 -13.62
C VAL A 72 -9.68 11.48 -13.10
N PRO A 73 -11.04 11.41 -13.09
CA PRO A 73 -11.86 12.49 -12.54
C PRO A 73 -11.46 12.81 -11.10
N ASP A 74 -11.47 14.09 -10.75
CA ASP A 74 -11.24 14.53 -9.39
C ASP A 74 -12.28 13.95 -8.43
N ARG A 75 -11.97 13.90 -7.12
CA ARG A 75 -12.76 13.32 -6.02
C ARG A 75 -12.52 11.83 -5.81
N PHE A 76 -13.52 11.16 -5.24
CA PHE A 76 -13.49 9.72 -4.97
C PHE A 76 -13.81 8.93 -6.22
N THR A 77 -12.84 8.19 -6.70
CA THR A 77 -12.97 7.36 -7.90
C THR A 77 -12.58 5.91 -7.58
N ILE A 78 -13.42 4.98 -8.00
CA ILE A 78 -13.07 3.56 -7.94
C ILE A 78 -12.15 3.24 -9.11
N ILE A 79 -10.96 2.77 -8.80
CA ILE A 79 -10.00 2.25 -9.76
C ILE A 79 -10.14 0.74 -9.77
N ARG A 80 -10.38 0.17 -10.92
CA ARG A 80 -10.52 -1.27 -11.12
C ARG A 80 -9.35 -1.83 -11.91
N ALA A 81 -9.03 -3.08 -11.61
CA ALA A 81 -8.04 -3.84 -12.37
C ALA A 81 -8.61 -5.20 -12.75
N ARG A 82 -8.22 -5.71 -13.93
CA ARG A 82 -8.51 -7.06 -14.38
C ARG A 82 -7.35 -7.65 -15.18
N ALA A 83 -7.15 -8.95 -15.06
CA ALA A 83 -6.18 -9.70 -15.82
C ALA A 83 -6.67 -11.12 -16.05
N VAL A 84 -6.12 -11.80 -17.06
CA VAL A 84 -6.32 -13.24 -17.27
C VAL A 84 -5.02 -13.95 -16.90
N ILE A 85 -5.06 -14.79 -15.87
CA ILE A 85 -3.91 -15.55 -15.37
C ILE A 85 -4.26 -17.04 -15.42
N GLY A 86 -3.48 -17.80 -16.17
CA GLY A 86 -3.74 -19.24 -16.34
C GLY A 86 -5.13 -19.58 -16.90
N GLY A 87 -5.69 -18.69 -17.75
CA GLY A 87 -7.02 -18.86 -18.36
C GLY A 87 -8.19 -18.45 -17.45
N LYS A 88 -7.95 -17.98 -16.21
CA LYS A 88 -8.97 -17.47 -15.29
C LYS A 88 -8.92 -15.93 -15.24
N GLU A 89 -10.09 -15.31 -15.17
CA GLU A 89 -10.21 -13.86 -14.97
C GLU A 89 -10.00 -13.54 -13.48
N TYR A 90 -9.12 -12.56 -13.23
CA TYR A 90 -8.85 -11.96 -11.94
C TYR A 90 -9.30 -10.52 -11.96
N THR A 91 -10.00 -10.09 -10.93
CA THR A 91 -10.49 -8.72 -10.79
C THR A 91 -10.22 -8.18 -9.39
N GLY A 92 -10.11 -6.86 -9.28
CA GLY A 92 -9.96 -6.17 -8.01
C GLY A 92 -10.22 -4.69 -8.15
N GLN A 93 -10.25 -3.99 -7.02
CA GLN A 93 -10.51 -2.56 -7.00
C GLN A 93 -9.84 -1.89 -5.81
N ASN A 94 -9.62 -0.59 -5.94
CA ASN A 94 -9.27 0.29 -4.83
C ASN A 94 -9.92 1.65 -5.04
N VAL A 95 -10.04 2.43 -3.98
CA VAL A 95 -10.60 3.78 -4.03
C VAL A 95 -9.45 4.77 -4.04
N ALA A 96 -9.43 5.65 -5.03
CA ALA A 96 -8.53 6.78 -5.10
C ALA A 96 -9.26 8.06 -4.68
N GLN A 97 -8.57 8.92 -3.94
CA GLN A 97 -8.93 10.31 -3.82
C GLN A 97 -8.04 11.09 -4.79
N VAL A 98 -8.66 11.76 -5.72
CA VAL A 98 -7.98 12.43 -6.82
C VAL A 98 -8.23 13.93 -6.72
N PHE A 99 -7.19 14.71 -6.93
CA PHE A 99 -7.22 16.15 -6.99
C PHE A 99 -6.79 16.62 -8.38
N GLU A 100 -7.31 17.76 -8.81
CA GLU A 100 -6.98 18.36 -10.10
C GLU A 100 -5.46 18.53 -10.27
N SER A 101 -4.95 18.10 -11.41
CA SER A 101 -3.52 18.20 -11.79
C SER A 101 -2.54 17.54 -10.81
N GLU A 102 -3.00 16.65 -9.94
CA GLU A 102 -2.21 15.99 -8.92
C GLU A 102 -2.07 14.49 -9.14
N GLN A 103 -1.09 13.88 -8.47
CA GLN A 103 -0.89 12.45 -8.50
C GLN A 103 -1.24 11.80 -7.16
N SER A 104 -2.29 10.99 -7.15
CA SER A 104 -2.61 10.08 -6.04
C SER A 104 -1.76 8.82 -6.17
N LYS A 105 -0.86 8.61 -5.22
CA LYS A 105 0.08 7.48 -5.19
C LYS A 105 -0.43 6.35 -4.31
N ASN A 106 0.24 5.19 -4.38
CA ASN A 106 -0.03 4.03 -3.53
C ASN A 106 -1.49 3.52 -3.59
N VAL A 107 -2.18 3.76 -4.71
CA VAL A 107 -3.49 3.16 -4.98
C VAL A 107 -3.27 1.72 -5.47
N ASN A 108 -2.90 0.85 -4.54
CA ASN A 108 -2.55 -0.53 -4.83
C ASN A 108 -3.81 -1.36 -4.98
N ILE A 109 -3.82 -2.30 -5.92
CA ILE A 109 -4.98 -3.15 -6.18
C ILE A 109 -4.54 -4.60 -6.15
N MET A 110 -5.15 -5.36 -5.23
CA MET A 110 -5.06 -6.81 -5.24
C MET A 110 -6.17 -7.37 -6.10
N ILE A 111 -5.82 -8.23 -7.04
CA ILE A 111 -6.79 -8.94 -7.88
C ILE A 111 -6.90 -10.40 -7.47
N ALA A 112 -8.11 -10.94 -7.55
CA ALA A 112 -8.43 -12.31 -7.22
C ALA A 112 -9.40 -12.91 -8.25
N PRO A 113 -9.40 -14.23 -8.48
CA PRO A 113 -10.43 -14.87 -9.27
C PRO A 113 -11.76 -14.88 -8.50
N ALA A 114 -12.88 -14.94 -9.22
CA ALA A 114 -14.24 -14.84 -8.64
C ALA A 114 -14.51 -15.87 -7.53
N ASP A 115 -13.94 -17.08 -7.66
CA ASP A 115 -14.06 -18.16 -6.67
C ASP A 115 -13.25 -17.88 -5.38
N ARG A 116 -12.44 -16.84 -5.36
CA ARG A 116 -11.67 -16.36 -4.20
C ARG A 116 -12.04 -14.94 -3.77
N GLN A 117 -13.24 -14.52 -4.09
CA GLN A 117 -13.82 -13.24 -3.66
C GLN A 117 -15.06 -13.46 -2.81
N GLY A 118 -15.39 -12.50 -1.96
CA GLY A 118 -16.63 -12.45 -1.19
C GLY A 118 -17.27 -11.07 -1.24
N ALA A 119 -18.33 -10.89 -0.48
CA ALA A 119 -19.08 -9.66 -0.41
C ALA A 119 -19.49 -9.31 1.01
N VAL A 120 -19.81 -8.03 1.23
CA VAL A 120 -20.43 -7.51 2.45
C VAL A 120 -21.69 -6.76 2.03
N GLU A 121 -22.80 -6.94 2.76
CA GLU A 121 -24.04 -6.17 2.57
C GLU A 121 -24.75 -5.93 3.90
N GLY A 122 -25.68 -4.99 3.91
CA GLY A 122 -26.47 -4.70 5.11
C GLY A 122 -27.17 -3.37 5.03
N PHE A 123 -27.52 -2.84 6.18
CA PHE A 123 -28.23 -1.57 6.30
C PHE A 123 -27.49 -0.60 7.19
N VAL A 124 -27.52 0.68 6.83
CA VAL A 124 -27.12 1.79 7.69
C VAL A 124 -28.38 2.51 8.14
N ARG A 125 -28.58 2.59 9.45
CA ARG A 125 -29.78 3.16 10.06
C ARG A 125 -29.42 4.19 11.12
N ASP A 126 -30.34 5.09 11.41
CA ASP A 126 -30.25 5.96 12.58
C ASP A 126 -30.69 5.26 13.87
N ALA A 127 -30.55 5.91 15.01
CA ALA A 127 -30.95 5.39 16.32
C ALA A 127 -32.46 5.10 16.43
N LEU A 128 -33.29 5.64 15.52
CA LEU A 128 -34.73 5.36 15.44
C LEU A 128 -35.05 4.22 14.48
N GLY A 129 -34.04 3.56 13.91
CA GLY A 129 -34.18 2.43 12.98
C GLY A 129 -34.52 2.84 11.55
N ARG A 130 -34.52 4.13 11.19
CA ARG A 130 -34.79 4.63 9.84
C ARG A 130 -33.53 4.46 8.98
N GLY A 131 -33.70 4.05 7.74
CA GLY A 131 -32.59 3.97 6.79
C GLY A 131 -31.98 5.35 6.52
N ILE A 132 -30.66 5.43 6.49
CA ILE A 132 -29.92 6.64 6.10
C ILE A 132 -29.57 6.52 4.62
N GLU A 133 -30.22 7.33 3.77
CA GLU A 133 -29.89 7.45 2.34
C GLU A 133 -28.56 8.21 2.17
N GLY A 134 -27.74 7.80 1.21
CA GLY A 134 -26.50 8.50 0.88
C GLY A 134 -25.34 8.26 1.86
N ALA A 135 -25.53 7.43 2.89
CA ALA A 135 -24.41 7.01 3.75
C ALA A 135 -23.38 6.27 2.92
N ARG A 136 -22.10 6.48 3.24
CA ARG A 136 -20.97 5.80 2.60
C ARG A 136 -20.49 4.68 3.50
N VAL A 137 -20.37 3.49 2.92
CA VAL A 137 -19.79 2.34 3.60
C VAL A 137 -18.52 1.95 2.90
N PHE A 138 -17.41 1.99 3.62
CA PHE A 138 -16.09 1.63 3.11
C PHE A 138 -15.68 0.25 3.61
N ALA A 139 -15.18 -0.58 2.72
CA ALA A 139 -14.31 -1.69 3.08
C ALA A 139 -12.87 -1.18 2.94
N GLY A 140 -12.22 -0.91 4.06
CA GLY A 140 -10.86 -0.37 4.09
C GLY A 140 -9.82 -1.44 3.79
N GLY A 141 -8.64 -1.02 3.39
CA GLY A 141 -7.49 -1.88 3.15
C GLY A 141 -6.41 -1.15 2.35
N THR A 142 -5.16 -1.49 2.59
CA THR A 142 -4.02 -0.87 1.87
C THR A 142 -3.82 -1.45 0.48
N LEU A 143 -4.22 -2.72 0.26
CA LEU A 143 -4.04 -3.44 -1.01
C LEU A 143 -5.33 -3.58 -1.80
N SER A 144 -6.47 -3.38 -1.17
CA SER A 144 -7.77 -3.38 -1.83
C SER A 144 -8.75 -2.65 -0.93
N SER A 145 -9.50 -1.75 -1.49
CA SER A 145 -10.59 -1.08 -0.79
C SER A 145 -11.76 -0.86 -1.75
N ALA A 146 -12.94 -0.72 -1.19
CA ALA A 146 -14.14 -0.48 -1.94
C ALA A 146 -15.11 0.37 -1.13
N PHE A 147 -16.06 1.01 -1.78
CA PHE A 147 -17.15 1.66 -1.09
C PHE A 147 -18.48 1.46 -1.81
N ALA A 148 -19.56 1.60 -1.06
CA ALA A 148 -20.91 1.70 -1.56
C ALA A 148 -21.61 2.90 -0.93
N VAL A 149 -22.60 3.41 -1.62
CA VAL A 149 -23.53 4.44 -1.13
C VAL A 149 -24.87 3.77 -0.86
N THR A 150 -25.48 4.04 0.28
CA THR A 150 -26.75 3.43 0.67
C THR A 150 -27.91 4.00 -0.14
N ASP A 151 -28.89 3.13 -0.43
CA ASP A 151 -30.18 3.52 -1.01
C ASP A 151 -31.12 4.20 0.02
N ARG A 152 -32.36 4.54 -0.39
CA ARG A 152 -33.37 5.16 0.48
C ARG A 152 -33.74 4.35 1.71
N ARG A 153 -33.52 3.03 1.69
CA ARG A 153 -33.78 2.15 2.83
C ARG A 153 -32.55 1.98 3.70
N GLY A 154 -31.44 2.64 3.34
CA GLY A 154 -30.15 2.47 3.98
C GLY A 154 -29.41 1.21 3.54
N PHE A 155 -29.85 0.48 2.52
CA PHE A 155 -29.20 -0.74 2.05
C PHE A 155 -27.92 -0.43 1.27
N TYR A 156 -26.87 -1.24 1.50
CA TYR A 156 -25.63 -1.22 0.77
C TYR A 156 -25.13 -2.62 0.42
N ARG A 157 -24.30 -2.72 -0.62
CA ARG A 157 -23.58 -3.95 -0.97
C ARG A 157 -22.20 -3.61 -1.56
N ILE A 158 -21.17 -4.27 -1.06
CA ILE A 158 -19.80 -4.22 -1.57
C ILE A 158 -19.40 -5.63 -1.96
N ALA A 159 -19.10 -5.86 -3.23
CA ALA A 159 -18.71 -7.17 -3.78
C ALA A 159 -17.29 -7.12 -4.35
N GLY A 160 -16.73 -8.29 -4.67
CA GLY A 160 -15.42 -8.39 -5.30
C GLY A 160 -14.26 -8.16 -4.34
N LEU A 161 -14.48 -8.36 -3.04
CA LEU A 161 -13.42 -8.28 -2.04
C LEU A 161 -12.62 -9.59 -2.02
N PRO A 162 -11.28 -9.54 -2.18
CA PRO A 162 -10.43 -10.71 -2.01
C PRO A 162 -10.65 -11.40 -0.67
N ALA A 163 -10.88 -12.72 -0.70
CA ALA A 163 -11.17 -13.50 0.49
C ALA A 163 -9.91 -13.88 1.28
N GLY A 164 -10.12 -14.29 2.52
CA GLY A 164 -9.07 -14.69 3.46
C GLY A 164 -8.39 -13.51 4.14
N TYR A 165 -9.05 -12.34 4.19
CA TYR A 165 -8.57 -11.09 4.79
C TYR A 165 -9.62 -10.51 5.72
N ASP A 166 -9.13 -9.83 6.75
CA ASP A 166 -9.94 -9.01 7.62
C ASP A 166 -10.00 -7.59 7.03
N TYR A 167 -11.21 -7.10 6.82
CA TYR A 167 -11.46 -5.75 6.35
C TYR A 167 -12.11 -4.94 7.46
N PRO A 168 -11.60 -3.75 7.78
CA PRO A 168 -12.39 -2.76 8.50
C PRO A 168 -13.52 -2.27 7.59
N ILE A 169 -14.75 -2.44 8.03
CA ILE A 169 -15.95 -1.92 7.37
C ILE A 169 -16.43 -0.74 8.18
N VAL A 170 -16.48 0.43 7.56
CA VAL A 170 -16.82 1.70 8.21
C VAL A 170 -18.02 2.31 7.53
N ALA A 171 -19.09 2.56 8.29
CA ALA A 171 -20.23 3.34 7.83
C ALA A 171 -20.10 4.79 8.29
N SER A 172 -20.31 5.73 7.37
CA SER A 172 -20.16 7.16 7.57
C SER A 172 -21.29 7.92 6.89
N ALA A 173 -21.89 8.90 7.56
CA ALA A 173 -22.85 9.82 6.99
C ALA A 173 -22.66 11.23 7.58
N PRO A 174 -22.97 12.31 6.82
CA PRO A 174 -22.98 13.66 7.38
C PRO A 174 -23.86 13.75 8.62
N ASP A 175 -23.42 14.50 9.63
CA ASP A 175 -24.11 14.71 10.91
C ASP A 175 -24.28 13.47 11.80
N TYR A 176 -23.51 12.39 11.53
CA TYR A 176 -23.49 11.18 12.32
C TYR A 176 -22.07 10.81 12.75
N ASP A 177 -21.95 10.13 13.91
CA ASP A 177 -20.74 9.43 14.30
C ASP A 177 -20.55 8.19 13.40
N ASN A 178 -19.31 7.83 13.11
CA ASN A 178 -18.99 6.60 12.39
C ASN A 178 -19.30 5.36 13.24
N ASP A 179 -19.72 4.29 12.60
CA ASP A 179 -19.67 2.94 13.18
C ASP A 179 -18.77 2.04 12.33
N LYS A 180 -18.02 1.16 12.97
CA LYS A 180 -16.99 0.34 12.34
C LYS A 180 -17.01 -1.10 12.87
N ARG A 181 -16.74 -2.04 11.98
CA ARG A 181 -16.62 -3.48 12.26
C ARG A 181 -15.45 -4.06 11.49
N THR A 182 -14.69 -4.96 12.10
CA THR A 182 -13.69 -5.75 11.38
C THR A 182 -14.30 -7.10 11.01
N VAL A 183 -14.15 -7.49 9.74
CA VAL A 183 -14.84 -8.64 9.17
C VAL A 183 -13.92 -9.46 8.30
N ALA A 184 -13.88 -10.77 8.56
CA ALA A 184 -13.24 -11.74 7.67
C ALA A 184 -14.08 -11.94 6.41
N ILE A 185 -13.49 -11.74 5.24
CA ILE A 185 -14.13 -12.04 3.96
C ILE A 185 -13.89 -13.49 3.59
N VAL A 186 -14.98 -14.23 3.38
CA VAL A 186 -14.96 -15.65 3.02
C VAL A 186 -15.32 -15.81 1.55
N ALA A 187 -14.54 -16.63 0.82
CA ALA A 187 -14.75 -16.90 -0.59
C ALA A 187 -16.17 -17.43 -0.89
N GLY A 188 -16.80 -16.87 -1.91
CA GLY A 188 -18.14 -17.25 -2.36
C GLY A 188 -19.26 -16.90 -1.38
N ARG A 189 -18.97 -16.17 -0.29
CA ARG A 189 -19.99 -15.81 0.71
C ARG A 189 -20.26 -14.32 0.75
N THR A 190 -21.47 -13.96 1.09
CA THR A 190 -21.86 -12.60 1.48
C THR A 190 -21.99 -12.54 3.00
N THR A 191 -21.24 -11.66 3.64
CA THR A 191 -21.33 -11.39 5.06
C THR A 191 -22.30 -10.23 5.29
N VAL A 192 -23.29 -10.41 6.15
CA VAL A 192 -24.29 -9.38 6.46
C VAL A 192 -23.86 -8.57 7.67
N ILE A 193 -23.71 -7.25 7.48
CA ILE A 193 -23.32 -6.30 8.52
C ILE A 193 -24.22 -5.07 8.42
N SER A 194 -24.86 -4.74 9.51
CA SER A 194 -25.67 -3.52 9.61
C SER A 194 -25.09 -2.59 10.66
N PHE A 195 -25.25 -1.29 10.43
CA PHE A 195 -24.74 -0.23 11.27
C PHE A 195 -25.89 0.62 11.81
N THR A 196 -25.71 1.10 13.05
CA THR A 196 -26.59 2.09 13.65
C THR A 196 -25.77 3.33 13.96
N LEU A 197 -25.99 4.41 13.21
CA LEU A 197 -25.26 5.64 13.41
C LEU A 197 -26.02 6.57 14.36
N ASN A 198 -25.32 7.11 15.33
CA ASN A 198 -25.86 8.09 16.26
C ASN A 198 -25.67 9.49 15.68
N ALA A 199 -26.69 10.32 15.74
CA ALA A 199 -26.59 11.72 15.36
C ALA A 199 -25.49 12.42 16.18
N SER A 200 -24.59 13.07 15.50
CA SER A 200 -23.48 13.79 16.10
C SER A 200 -23.33 15.15 15.42
N ARG A 201 -22.88 16.11 16.16
CA ARG A 201 -22.38 17.35 15.56
C ARG A 201 -20.92 17.16 15.23
N ASN A 202 -20.49 17.74 14.11
CA ASN A 202 -19.12 17.70 13.62
C ASN A 202 -18.12 17.87 14.77
N ARG A 203 -17.33 16.83 15.06
CA ARG A 203 -16.27 16.84 16.09
C ARG A 203 -14.92 16.90 15.37
N PRO A 204 -14.04 17.82 15.76
CA PRO A 204 -12.69 17.84 15.23
C PRO A 204 -11.99 16.52 15.58
N VAL A 205 -11.24 15.97 14.63
CA VAL A 205 -10.35 14.83 14.88
C VAL A 205 -9.05 15.30 15.50
N GLN A 206 -8.49 14.48 16.40
CA GLN A 206 -7.22 14.78 17.04
C GLN A 206 -6.06 14.55 16.09
N THR A 207 -5.01 15.32 16.28
CA THR A 207 -3.76 15.15 15.56
C THR A 207 -3.11 13.80 15.90
N PRO A 208 -2.71 12.99 14.92
CA PRO A 208 -1.95 11.77 15.17
C PRO A 208 -0.64 12.05 15.89
N ILE A 209 -0.29 11.19 16.83
CA ILE A 209 0.90 11.34 17.68
C ILE A 209 1.85 10.16 17.54
N ASN A 210 3.09 10.35 17.97
CA ASN A 210 4.14 9.33 17.99
C ASN A 210 4.38 8.66 16.63
N LEU A 211 4.23 9.46 15.54
CA LEU A 211 4.63 8.99 14.22
C LEU A 211 6.12 8.61 14.26
N SER A 212 6.44 7.44 13.75
CA SER A 212 7.79 6.92 13.57
C SER A 212 8.00 6.43 12.15
N ALA A 213 9.26 6.38 11.69
CA ALA A 213 9.61 5.91 10.36
C ALA A 213 10.80 4.96 10.42
N LYS A 214 10.72 3.82 9.72
CA LYS A 214 11.79 2.84 9.61
C LYS A 214 12.01 2.46 8.16
N ALA A 215 13.26 2.55 7.68
CA ALA A 215 13.60 2.21 6.31
C ALA A 215 14.21 0.81 6.21
N TRP A 216 13.80 0.08 5.19
CA TRP A 216 14.33 -1.20 4.79
C TRP A 216 14.84 -1.16 3.35
N THR A 217 16.02 -1.71 3.12
CA THR A 217 16.55 -2.00 1.77
C THR A 217 16.81 -3.49 1.68
N MET A 218 16.22 -4.13 0.68
CA MET A 218 16.23 -5.59 0.54
C MET A 218 16.53 -6.01 -0.88
N PRO A 219 17.09 -7.22 -1.09
CA PRO A 219 17.26 -7.77 -2.42
C PRO A 219 15.93 -7.99 -3.12
N ARG A 220 15.93 -7.89 -4.42
CA ARG A 220 14.79 -8.25 -5.26
C ARG A 220 14.61 -9.75 -5.27
N VAL A 221 13.42 -10.20 -4.93
CA VAL A 221 12.99 -11.59 -5.18
C VAL A 221 12.45 -11.64 -6.61
N LEU A 222 13.08 -12.47 -7.47
CA LEU A 222 12.63 -12.65 -8.84
C LEU A 222 11.34 -13.49 -8.86
N THR A 223 10.21 -12.85 -9.13
CA THR A 223 8.88 -13.49 -9.10
C THR A 223 8.67 -14.61 -10.12
N ALA A 224 9.53 -14.68 -11.13
CA ALA A 224 9.44 -15.70 -12.19
C ALA A 224 10.01 -17.08 -11.82
N THR A 225 10.56 -17.25 -10.62
CA THR A 225 11.16 -18.53 -10.19
C THR A 225 10.23 -19.29 -9.24
N ARG A 226 10.27 -20.63 -9.28
CA ARG A 226 9.53 -21.47 -8.33
C ARG A 226 9.91 -21.23 -6.85
N SER A 227 11.08 -20.64 -6.59
CA SER A 227 11.58 -20.31 -5.25
C SER A 227 11.08 -18.98 -4.73
N ALA A 228 10.51 -18.10 -5.58
CA ALA A 228 10.14 -16.74 -5.22
C ALA A 228 9.23 -16.63 -3.98
N PRO A 229 8.16 -17.42 -3.81
CA PRO A 229 7.33 -17.36 -2.61
C PRO A 229 8.13 -17.69 -1.35
N ARG A 230 8.98 -18.71 -1.41
CA ARG A 230 9.81 -19.18 -0.30
C ARG A 230 10.87 -18.15 0.10
N GLU A 231 11.52 -17.50 -0.85
CA GLU A 231 12.50 -16.43 -0.59
C GLU A 231 11.83 -15.21 0.05
N ARG A 232 10.65 -14.84 -0.42
CA ARG A 232 9.84 -13.75 0.15
C ARG A 232 9.47 -14.03 1.60
N ASP A 233 9.01 -15.25 1.89
CA ASP A 233 8.67 -15.66 3.24
C ASP A 233 9.91 -15.63 4.15
N ALA A 234 11.09 -15.99 3.63
CA ALA A 234 12.35 -15.90 4.34
C ALA A 234 12.71 -14.45 4.71
N TYR A 235 12.63 -13.50 3.78
CA TYR A 235 12.87 -12.10 4.09
C TYR A 235 11.85 -11.53 5.10
N ASN A 236 10.59 -11.90 4.99
CA ASN A 236 9.57 -11.51 5.97
C ASN A 236 9.85 -12.11 7.35
N ALA A 237 10.29 -13.37 7.42
CA ALA A 237 10.65 -14.02 8.66
C ALA A 237 11.88 -13.37 9.32
N ILE A 238 12.92 -13.05 8.53
CA ILE A 238 14.12 -12.36 9.02
C ILE A 238 13.75 -10.95 9.53
N ARG A 239 12.95 -10.19 8.79
CA ARG A 239 12.49 -8.85 9.22
C ARG A 239 11.74 -8.89 10.54
N ALA A 240 10.84 -9.87 10.70
CA ALA A 240 10.03 -10.05 11.90
C ALA A 240 10.86 -10.24 13.19
N LEU A 241 12.14 -10.64 13.09
CA LEU A 241 13.06 -10.71 14.22
C LEU A 241 13.42 -9.32 14.78
N PHE A 242 13.21 -8.26 14.00
CA PHE A 242 13.65 -6.89 14.31
C PHE A 242 12.50 -5.87 14.30
N ASP A 243 11.28 -6.28 14.00
CA ASP A 243 10.11 -5.41 14.01
C ASP A 243 9.48 -5.37 15.41
N ASP A 244 9.17 -4.17 15.89
CA ASP A 244 8.59 -3.97 17.23
C ASP A 244 7.08 -4.29 17.26
N LYS A 245 6.42 -4.21 16.10
CA LYS A 245 5.00 -4.55 15.93
C LYS A 245 4.84 -5.64 14.88
N PRO A 246 3.90 -6.60 15.07
CA PRO A 246 3.58 -7.54 14.02
C PRO A 246 3.00 -6.79 12.81
N ARG A 247 3.58 -7.01 11.64
CA ARG A 247 3.07 -6.43 10.40
C ARG A 247 1.73 -7.04 10.02
N PRO A 248 0.83 -6.27 9.41
CA PRO A 248 -0.29 -6.86 8.70
C PRO A 248 0.26 -7.91 7.72
N ARG A 249 -0.31 -9.09 7.70
CA ARG A 249 0.20 -10.31 7.01
C ARG A 249 0.55 -10.16 5.52
N ARG A 250 0.42 -8.96 4.94
CA ARG A 250 0.37 -8.75 3.48
C ARG A 250 0.98 -7.48 2.94
N MET A 251 2.08 -7.12 3.48
CA MET A 251 2.89 -6.16 2.77
C MET A 251 3.91 -6.91 1.92
N VAL A 252 3.48 -7.30 0.75
CA VAL A 252 4.37 -7.83 -0.27
C VAL A 252 4.64 -6.71 -1.24
N ALA A 253 5.79 -6.12 -1.09
CA ALA A 253 6.30 -5.25 -2.10
C ALA A 253 7.18 -6.06 -3.04
N SER A 254 6.74 -6.25 -4.24
CA SER A 254 7.61 -6.63 -5.34
C SER A 254 7.81 -5.43 -6.27
N ARG A 255 8.22 -4.30 -5.71
CA ARG A 255 8.50 -3.10 -6.47
C ARG A 255 9.99 -2.81 -6.47
N ALA A 256 10.75 -3.64 -7.17
CA ALA A 256 12.15 -3.36 -7.33
C ALA A 256 12.37 -2.49 -8.55
N VAL A 257 13.09 -1.40 -8.38
CA VAL A 257 13.81 -0.74 -9.45
C VAL A 257 15.24 -1.29 -9.39
N GLY A 258 15.64 -2.13 -10.35
CA GLY A 258 16.94 -2.81 -10.31
C GLY A 258 16.91 -4.10 -9.47
N ASP A 259 18.01 -4.40 -8.77
CA ASP A 259 18.23 -5.64 -8.03
C ASP A 259 17.81 -5.57 -6.55
N TYR A 260 17.17 -4.50 -6.13
CA TYR A 260 16.74 -4.26 -4.76
C TYR A 260 15.40 -3.53 -4.72
N TRP A 261 14.79 -3.50 -3.53
CA TRP A 261 13.61 -2.68 -3.25
C TRP A 261 13.75 -1.97 -1.90
N ILE A 262 13.06 -0.85 -1.79
CA ILE A 262 13.04 -0.02 -0.58
C ILE A 262 11.61 0.04 -0.07
N GLU A 263 11.48 -0.03 1.24
CA GLU A 263 10.25 0.17 1.98
C GLU A 263 10.52 1.11 3.15
N ILE A 264 9.61 2.06 3.36
CA ILE A 264 9.64 2.91 4.54
C ILE A 264 8.35 2.69 5.32
N ASP A 265 8.49 2.08 6.48
CA ASP A 265 7.41 1.78 7.40
C ASP A 265 7.13 2.96 8.30
N LEU A 266 5.89 3.41 8.30
CA LEU A 266 5.38 4.39 9.23
C LEU A 266 4.51 3.68 10.25
N SER A 267 4.66 4.03 11.53
CA SER A 267 3.75 3.61 12.59
C SER A 267 3.46 4.78 13.52
N TRP A 268 2.28 4.77 14.11
CA TRP A 268 1.80 5.81 15.02
C TRP A 268 0.92 5.20 16.10
N ASP A 269 0.60 5.98 17.12
CA ASP A 269 -0.34 5.56 18.13
C ASP A 269 -1.77 5.77 17.64
N TYR A 270 -2.57 4.71 17.76
CA TYR A 270 -3.99 4.74 17.45
C TYR A 270 -4.77 5.19 18.68
N GLU A 271 -5.62 6.20 18.48
CA GLU A 271 -6.62 6.61 19.44
C GLU A 271 -8.02 6.46 18.84
N GLU A 272 -8.92 5.82 19.58
CA GLU A 272 -10.28 5.65 19.12
C GLU A 272 -11.04 6.98 19.11
N GLN A 273 -11.53 7.38 17.93
CA GLN A 273 -12.31 8.61 17.73
C GLN A 273 -13.53 8.30 16.89
N LEU A 274 -14.72 8.67 17.36
CA LEU A 274 -15.99 8.35 16.68
C LEU A 274 -16.15 9.06 15.33
N SER A 275 -15.50 10.21 15.16
CA SER A 275 -15.52 10.97 13.90
C SER A 275 -14.36 10.68 12.95
N LEU A 276 -13.43 9.78 13.32
CA LEU A 276 -12.27 9.46 12.51
C LEU A 276 -12.66 8.60 11.31
N LEU A 277 -12.39 9.10 10.11
CA LEU A 277 -12.54 8.37 8.84
C LEU A 277 -11.26 7.61 8.47
N GLY A 278 -10.10 8.20 8.77
CA GLY A 278 -8.80 7.66 8.38
C GLY A 278 -7.71 8.72 8.41
N TYR A 279 -6.67 8.55 7.58
CA TYR A 279 -5.47 9.35 7.63
C TYR A 279 -4.99 9.77 6.25
N GLY A 280 -4.42 10.97 6.16
CA GLY A 280 -3.63 11.44 5.03
C GLY A 280 -2.15 11.36 5.35
N ILE A 281 -1.36 10.72 4.48
CA ILE A 281 0.10 10.55 4.62
C ILE A 281 0.80 11.47 3.63
N TYR A 282 1.76 12.25 4.11
CA TYR A 282 2.54 13.19 3.31
C TYR A 282 4.01 12.77 3.30
N ARG A 283 4.66 12.93 2.16
CA ARG A 283 6.10 12.68 1.98
C ARG A 283 6.73 13.80 1.18
N GLY A 284 7.94 14.20 1.57
CA GLY A 284 8.79 15.12 0.83
C GLY A 284 10.26 14.75 0.93
N ARG A 285 11.07 15.16 -0.05
CA ARG A 285 12.54 15.15 0.04
C ARG A 285 13.08 16.39 0.76
N THR A 286 12.25 17.41 0.83
CA THR A 286 12.46 18.64 1.61
C THR A 286 11.24 18.90 2.46
N ILE A 287 11.38 19.80 3.45
CA ILE A 287 10.26 20.20 4.31
C ILE A 287 9.15 20.89 3.51
N ASP A 288 9.52 21.70 2.50
CA ASP A 288 8.56 22.42 1.66
C ASP A 288 7.72 21.47 0.81
N GLU A 289 8.28 20.30 0.42
CA GLU A 289 7.52 19.30 -0.32
C GLU A 289 6.44 18.60 0.50
N LEU A 290 6.52 18.63 1.84
CA LEU A 290 5.46 18.11 2.72
C LEU A 290 4.17 18.94 2.62
N ASN A 291 4.24 20.17 2.16
CA ASN A 291 3.07 21.03 1.96
C ASN A 291 2.31 20.71 0.66
N ARG A 292 2.83 19.78 -0.13
CA ARG A 292 2.18 19.26 -1.33
C ARG A 292 1.15 18.18 -0.95
N ASN A 293 0.73 17.41 -1.93
CA ASN A 293 -0.34 16.46 -1.79
C ASN A 293 0.04 15.23 -0.98
N ALA A 294 -0.93 14.67 -0.29
CA ALA A 294 -0.78 13.39 0.38
C ALA A 294 -0.38 12.29 -0.62
N ILE A 295 0.59 11.46 -0.24
CA ILE A 295 0.99 10.29 -1.03
C ILE A 295 0.03 9.12 -0.85
N ALA A 296 -0.78 9.13 0.21
CA ALA A 296 -1.78 8.11 0.48
C ALA A 296 -2.90 8.66 1.35
N PHE A 297 -4.11 8.14 1.13
CA PHE A 297 -5.25 8.31 2.00
C PHE A 297 -5.70 6.95 2.52
N LEU A 298 -5.51 6.72 3.80
CA LEU A 298 -5.94 5.50 4.49
C LEU A 298 -7.37 5.71 4.97
N ARG A 299 -8.31 4.94 4.42
CA ARG A 299 -9.73 4.94 4.85
C ARG A 299 -9.98 3.85 5.88
N ASP A 300 -9.02 3.69 6.73
CA ASP A 300 -9.03 2.75 7.83
C ASP A 300 -8.80 3.54 9.11
N PRO A 301 -9.86 3.84 9.88
CA PRO A 301 -9.71 4.55 11.14
C PRO A 301 -9.00 3.74 12.22
N LEU A 302 -8.83 2.42 12.01
CA LEU A 302 -8.10 1.53 12.93
C LEU A 302 -6.63 1.38 12.54
N ALA A 303 -6.19 1.99 11.44
CA ALA A 303 -4.81 1.89 11.00
C ALA A 303 -3.86 2.55 12.00
N ASP A 304 -2.81 1.83 12.35
CA ASP A 304 -1.66 2.32 13.14
C ASP A 304 -0.34 2.11 12.38
N PHE A 305 -0.45 1.76 11.10
CA PHE A 305 0.68 1.41 10.25
C PHE A 305 0.43 1.73 8.77
N PHE A 306 1.47 2.18 8.08
CA PHE A 306 1.51 2.35 6.63
C PHE A 306 2.90 2.05 6.11
N ALA A 307 3.03 1.32 5.00
CA ALA A 307 4.30 1.18 4.31
C ALA A 307 4.31 1.96 3.01
N ASP A 308 5.27 2.82 2.88
CA ASP A 308 5.58 3.47 1.62
C ASP A 308 6.45 2.54 0.77
N LEU A 309 5.86 2.07 -0.31
CA LEU A 309 6.45 1.13 -1.26
C LEU A 309 6.67 1.78 -2.64
N ASP A 310 6.68 3.10 -2.70
CA ASP A 310 6.83 3.82 -3.98
C ASP A 310 8.14 3.40 -4.67
N PRO A 311 8.08 2.89 -5.91
CA PRO A 311 9.28 2.51 -6.66
C PRO A 311 10.23 3.68 -6.95
N ALA A 312 9.80 4.91 -6.74
CA ALA A 312 10.64 6.11 -6.84
C ALA A 312 11.51 6.34 -5.59
N LEU A 313 11.37 5.54 -4.53
CA LEU A 313 12.26 5.58 -3.38
C LEU A 313 13.70 5.20 -3.80
N GLN A 314 14.66 5.97 -3.33
CA GLN A 314 16.08 5.82 -3.68
C GLN A 314 16.94 5.65 -2.43
N PRO A 315 18.01 4.85 -2.49
CA PRO A 315 18.96 4.74 -1.39
C PRO A 315 19.70 6.07 -1.17
N ASN A 316 20.08 6.32 0.06
CA ASN A 316 20.79 7.53 0.51
C ASN A 316 20.03 8.86 0.33
N VAL A 317 18.76 8.82 -0.03
CA VAL A 317 17.88 10.01 -0.08
C VAL A 317 17.07 10.08 1.22
N THR A 318 17.07 11.23 1.88
CA THR A 318 16.24 11.48 3.05
C THR A 318 14.82 11.79 2.62
N TYR A 319 13.87 11.08 3.20
CA TYR A 319 12.43 11.31 3.04
C TYR A 319 11.84 11.76 4.37
N TYR A 320 11.11 12.85 4.36
CA TYR A 320 10.36 13.38 5.50
C TYR A 320 8.92 12.96 5.40
N TYR A 321 8.29 12.68 6.54
CA TYR A 321 6.90 12.29 6.62
C TYR A 321 6.18 13.08 7.71
N GLU A 322 4.93 13.41 7.41
CA GLU A 322 3.92 13.91 8.34
C GLU A 322 2.58 13.26 7.98
N MET A 323 1.64 13.27 8.89
CA MET A 323 0.31 12.77 8.65
C MET A 323 -0.75 13.67 9.30
N VAL A 324 -1.98 13.53 8.83
CA VAL A 324 -3.17 14.15 9.40
C VAL A 324 -4.24 13.11 9.62
N ALA A 325 -5.14 13.33 10.57
CA ALA A 325 -6.39 12.59 10.68
C ALA A 325 -7.49 13.31 9.89
N LEU A 326 -8.39 12.52 9.30
CA LEU A 326 -9.52 12.98 8.50
C LEU A 326 -10.81 12.57 9.19
N ASN A 327 -11.76 13.50 9.34
CA ASN A 327 -13.06 13.17 9.89
C ASN A 327 -14.07 12.73 8.79
N THR A 328 -15.25 12.30 9.20
CA THR A 328 -16.33 11.85 8.31
C THR A 328 -16.74 12.90 7.28
N ASP A 329 -16.68 14.18 7.64
CA ASP A 329 -17.14 15.27 6.79
C ASP A 329 -16.08 15.71 5.77
N TYR A 330 -14.85 15.17 5.86
CA TYR A 330 -13.79 15.40 4.87
C TYR A 330 -14.25 15.11 3.43
N LEU A 331 -15.14 14.13 3.27
CA LEU A 331 -15.70 13.75 1.97
C LEU A 331 -16.70 14.78 1.41
N ASN A 332 -17.13 15.71 2.22
CA ASN A 332 -18.13 16.73 1.86
C ASN A 332 -17.49 18.12 1.69
N ASP A 333 -16.16 18.20 1.65
CA ASP A 333 -15.38 19.45 1.50
C ASP A 333 -15.72 20.54 2.57
N LEU A 334 -16.11 20.09 3.77
CA LEU A 334 -16.45 21.01 4.86
C LEU A 334 -15.20 21.48 5.61
N PRO A 335 -15.16 22.73 6.10
CA PRO A 335 -14.06 23.23 6.91
C PRO A 335 -13.85 22.44 8.21
N GLY A 336 -12.61 22.33 8.67
CA GLY A 336 -12.29 21.68 9.93
C GLY A 336 -12.33 20.16 9.91
N THR A 337 -12.31 19.57 8.72
CA THR A 337 -12.39 18.12 8.51
C THR A 337 -11.04 17.42 8.56
N VAL A 338 -9.96 18.17 8.74
CA VAL A 338 -8.57 17.70 8.79
C VAL A 338 -7.95 18.18 10.11
N SER A 339 -7.24 17.30 10.79
CA SER A 339 -6.49 17.63 12.01
C SER A 339 -5.25 18.49 11.73
N GLY A 340 -4.56 18.93 12.77
CA GLY A 340 -3.19 19.39 12.67
C GLY A 340 -2.25 18.30 12.13
N ARG A 341 -1.04 18.70 11.70
CA ARG A 341 0.03 17.76 11.30
C ARG A 341 0.62 17.06 12.51
N SER A 342 0.94 15.78 12.37
CA SER A 342 1.69 15.00 13.36
C SER A 342 3.10 15.57 13.60
N ASN A 343 3.83 14.98 14.56
CA ASN A 343 5.28 15.14 14.58
C ASN A 343 5.89 14.72 13.23
N ARG A 344 6.94 15.44 12.82
CA ARG A 344 7.72 15.12 11.63
C ARG A 344 8.72 14.03 11.94
N VAL A 345 8.83 13.06 11.03
CA VAL A 345 9.86 12.02 11.06
C VAL A 345 10.60 11.97 9.73
N SER A 346 11.78 11.35 9.74
CA SER A 346 12.54 11.14 8.51
C SER A 346 13.12 9.73 8.48
N ALA A 347 13.32 9.23 7.25
CA ALA A 347 14.01 7.99 6.99
C ALA A 347 14.95 8.15 5.80
N ARG A 348 16.14 7.53 5.89
CA ARG A 348 17.14 7.54 4.82
C ARG A 348 17.54 6.10 4.53
N PRO A 349 16.96 5.47 3.50
CA PRO A 349 17.25 4.08 3.17
C PRO A 349 18.75 3.86 2.87
N PHE A 350 19.29 2.74 3.29
CA PHE A 350 20.64 2.33 2.95
C PHE A 350 20.80 1.96 1.48
N THR A 351 22.04 1.92 0.98
CA THR A 351 22.37 1.19 -0.24
C THR A 351 22.17 -0.31 -0.04
N PRO A 352 21.94 -1.07 -1.11
CA PRO A 352 21.93 -2.53 -1.03
C PRO A 352 23.24 -3.07 -0.46
N ILE A 353 23.13 -4.13 0.35
CA ILE A 353 24.27 -4.88 0.88
C ILE A 353 24.33 -6.22 0.19
N ALA A 354 25.52 -6.68 -0.19
CA ALA A 354 25.74 -7.97 -0.81
C ALA A 354 26.85 -8.74 -0.09
N ILE A 355 26.62 -10.03 0.18
CA ILE A 355 27.67 -10.95 0.62
C ILE A 355 28.58 -11.23 -0.58
N THR A 356 29.88 -11.01 -0.42
CA THR A 356 30.92 -11.26 -1.44
C THR A 356 31.66 -12.56 -1.17
N ARG A 357 31.63 -13.04 0.07
CA ARG A 357 32.11 -14.36 0.50
C ARG A 357 31.24 -14.88 1.64
N PRO A 358 30.92 -16.20 1.72
CA PRO A 358 31.18 -17.20 0.70
C PRO A 358 30.40 -16.94 -0.59
N PHE A 359 30.84 -17.53 -1.73
CA PHE A 359 30.01 -17.56 -2.94
C PHE A 359 28.85 -18.55 -2.76
N PRO A 360 27.75 -18.39 -3.52
CA PRO A 360 26.65 -19.34 -3.48
C PRO A 360 27.13 -20.80 -3.74
N ASN A 361 26.78 -21.69 -2.81
CA ASN A 361 27.18 -23.11 -2.81
C ASN A 361 28.70 -23.38 -2.68
N GLU A 362 29.47 -22.41 -2.23
CA GLU A 362 30.89 -22.60 -1.93
C GLU A 362 31.07 -23.65 -0.80
N ILE A 363 32.04 -24.52 -0.94
CA ILE A 363 32.46 -25.46 0.13
C ILE A 363 33.58 -24.76 0.90
N VAL A 364 33.37 -24.53 2.19
CA VAL A 364 34.31 -23.79 3.01
C VAL A 364 34.95 -24.66 4.09
N ASP A 365 36.25 -24.50 4.26
CA ASP A 365 37.02 -25.04 5.38
C ASP A 365 37.38 -23.84 6.29
N GLY A 366 36.53 -23.62 7.31
CA GLY A 366 36.53 -22.38 8.06
C GLY A 366 35.77 -21.27 7.31
N LEU A 367 34.78 -20.68 7.95
CA LEU A 367 33.91 -19.69 7.34
C LEU A 367 34.46 -18.27 7.57
N LEU A 368 34.86 -17.61 6.48
CA LEU A 368 35.07 -16.17 6.41
C LEU A 368 33.90 -15.51 5.64
N LEU A 369 33.13 -14.67 6.30
CA LEU A 369 32.12 -13.87 5.63
C LEU A 369 32.71 -12.49 5.26
N GLN A 370 32.40 -12.04 4.05
CA GLN A 370 32.69 -10.69 3.59
C GLN A 370 31.50 -10.11 2.85
N TRP A 371 31.32 -8.82 2.95
CA TRP A 371 30.19 -8.11 2.32
C TRP A 371 30.59 -6.72 1.84
N THR A 372 29.72 -6.11 1.02
CA THR A 372 29.90 -4.74 0.54
C THR A 372 29.68 -3.73 1.66
N PRO A 373 30.49 -2.67 1.77
CA PRO A 373 30.27 -1.62 2.76
C PRO A 373 28.97 -0.87 2.48
N VAL A 374 28.23 -0.56 3.55
CA VAL A 374 27.01 0.24 3.51
C VAL A 374 27.29 1.61 4.12
N PRO A 375 27.25 2.70 3.34
CA PRO A 375 27.48 4.05 3.87
C PRO A 375 26.47 4.38 4.98
N ASN A 376 26.98 5.00 6.05
CA ASN A 376 26.21 5.39 7.24
C ASN A 376 25.64 4.23 8.06
N ALA A 377 26.00 2.99 7.82
CA ALA A 377 25.76 1.92 8.76
C ALA A 377 26.66 2.08 9.99
N ASP A 378 26.13 1.85 11.16
CA ASP A 378 26.89 1.84 12.41
C ASP A 378 27.43 0.45 12.73
N TYR A 379 26.66 -0.58 12.39
CA TYR A 379 27.08 -1.96 12.58
C TYR A 379 26.37 -2.92 11.61
N TYR A 380 26.94 -4.10 11.50
CA TYR A 380 26.38 -5.24 10.78
C TYR A 380 26.04 -6.36 11.76
N LEU A 381 25.03 -7.15 11.43
CA LEU A 381 24.69 -8.37 12.13
C LEU A 381 24.73 -9.55 11.15
N VAL A 382 25.53 -10.54 11.45
CA VAL A 382 25.64 -11.75 10.65
C VAL A 382 24.73 -12.84 11.22
N LEU A 383 23.85 -13.39 10.39
CA LEU A 383 22.99 -14.52 10.73
C LEU A 383 23.40 -15.73 9.90
N ILE A 384 23.58 -16.86 10.57
CA ILE A 384 23.76 -18.17 9.93
C ILE A 384 22.56 -19.03 10.30
N TYR A 385 22.00 -19.69 9.32
CA TYR A 385 20.90 -20.63 9.50
C TYR A 385 21.35 -22.04 9.06
N ASP A 386 20.92 -23.06 9.80
CA ASP A 386 21.20 -24.46 9.49
C ASP A 386 20.16 -25.09 8.54
N ARG A 387 19.17 -24.32 8.14
CA ARG A 387 18.15 -24.59 7.11
C ARG A 387 17.66 -23.28 6.54
N PHE A 388 17.00 -23.33 5.39
CA PHE A 388 16.48 -22.11 4.76
C PHE A 388 15.48 -21.40 5.68
N PRO A 389 15.62 -20.08 5.91
CA PRO A 389 14.85 -19.33 6.93
C PRO A 389 13.47 -18.90 6.45
N ASP A 390 12.66 -19.80 5.87
CA ASP A 390 11.38 -19.50 5.24
C ASP A 390 10.20 -19.33 6.22
N TYR A 391 10.30 -19.81 7.44
CA TYR A 391 9.27 -19.63 8.47
C TYR A 391 9.78 -19.94 9.87
N LYS A 392 9.66 -18.97 10.80
CA LYS A 392 9.98 -19.12 12.24
C LYS A 392 11.24 -19.93 12.56
N VAL A 393 12.23 -19.89 11.69
CA VAL A 393 13.51 -20.55 11.90
C VAL A 393 14.40 -19.61 12.70
N ALA A 394 14.80 -20.02 13.88
CA ALA A 394 15.79 -19.27 14.66
C ALA A 394 17.16 -19.35 13.97
N PRO A 395 17.98 -18.31 14.01
CA PRO A 395 19.35 -18.37 13.55
C PRO A 395 20.14 -19.45 14.33
N TYR A 396 20.95 -20.20 13.62
CA TYR A 396 21.95 -21.08 14.22
C TYR A 396 23.06 -20.26 14.91
N PHE A 397 23.35 -19.06 14.34
CA PHE A 397 24.28 -18.10 14.89
C PHE A 397 23.83 -16.67 14.53
N PRO A 398 23.79 -15.73 15.51
CA PRO A 398 23.97 -15.96 16.94
C PRO A 398 22.76 -16.69 17.55
N ALA A 399 22.96 -17.42 18.62
CA ALA A 399 21.87 -18.08 19.34
C ALA A 399 20.95 -17.10 20.08
N ASP A 400 21.48 -15.95 20.47
CA ASP A 400 20.73 -14.86 21.12
C ASP A 400 20.89 -13.55 20.34
N LEU A 401 19.80 -13.06 19.77
CA LEU A 401 19.78 -11.80 19.01
C LEU A 401 19.87 -10.55 19.89
N ASN A 402 19.52 -10.65 21.18
CA ASN A 402 19.64 -9.56 22.12
C ASN A 402 21.08 -9.37 22.59
N ASN A 403 21.85 -10.46 22.57
CA ASN A 403 23.28 -10.45 22.89
C ASN A 403 24.07 -11.18 21.77
N PRO A 404 24.20 -10.56 20.59
CA PRO A 404 24.74 -11.24 19.40
C PRO A 404 26.25 -11.50 19.47
N GLY A 405 26.97 -10.95 20.42
CA GLY A 405 28.41 -11.20 20.61
C GLY A 405 29.21 -10.93 19.33
N ALA A 406 30.01 -11.95 18.92
CA ALA A 406 30.86 -11.89 17.73
C ALA A 406 30.07 -11.74 16.41
N ALA A 407 28.77 -12.03 16.38
CA ALA A 407 27.94 -11.84 15.18
C ALA A 407 27.70 -10.35 14.84
N LYS A 408 27.91 -9.44 15.81
CA LYS A 408 27.81 -7.99 15.64
C LYS A 408 29.18 -7.44 15.25
N VAL A 409 29.28 -6.85 14.07
CA VAL A 409 30.48 -6.25 13.50
C VAL A 409 30.29 -4.76 13.35
N PHE A 410 31.11 -3.96 13.98
CA PHE A 410 31.01 -2.49 13.88
C PHE A 410 31.61 -2.00 12.56
N ALA A 411 30.92 -1.04 11.93
CA ALA A 411 31.47 -0.36 10.75
C ALA A 411 32.76 0.42 11.13
N PRO A 412 33.73 0.55 10.24
CA PRO A 412 33.67 0.20 8.80
C PRO A 412 34.07 -1.23 8.45
N ALA A 413 34.27 -2.13 9.43
CA ALA A 413 34.63 -3.51 9.14
C ALA A 413 33.52 -4.24 8.37
N THR A 414 33.90 -4.97 7.33
CA THR A 414 32.99 -5.69 6.42
C THR A 414 33.36 -7.16 6.26
N ALA A 415 33.93 -7.72 7.31
CA ALA A 415 34.30 -9.14 7.35
C ALA A 415 34.12 -9.73 8.74
N LEU A 416 33.80 -11.01 8.79
CA LEU A 416 33.68 -11.80 10.02
C LEU A 416 34.31 -13.17 9.82
N VAL A 417 35.27 -13.52 10.66
CA VAL A 417 35.68 -14.93 10.85
C VAL A 417 34.68 -15.57 11.79
N TYR A 418 34.06 -16.65 11.32
CA TYR A 418 33.03 -17.34 12.11
C TYR A 418 33.66 -18.06 13.32
N THR A 419 33.11 -17.78 14.49
CA THR A 419 33.53 -18.34 15.77
C THR A 419 32.33 -18.93 16.54
N GLY A 420 31.25 -19.22 15.83
CA GLY A 420 30.03 -19.82 16.40
C GLY A 420 30.17 -21.32 16.68
N PRO A 421 29.05 -22.01 16.93
CA PRO A 421 29.01 -23.44 17.10
C PRO A 421 29.62 -24.18 15.89
N PRO A 422 30.28 -25.36 16.07
CA PRO A 422 30.89 -26.07 14.96
C PRO A 422 29.92 -26.36 13.81
N LEU A 423 30.33 -26.08 12.59
CA LEU A 423 29.60 -26.45 11.39
C LEU A 423 29.79 -27.91 11.08
N VAL A 424 28.72 -28.59 10.72
CA VAL A 424 28.76 -30.04 10.40
C VAL A 424 29.18 -30.22 8.96
N SER A 425 30.24 -31.03 8.73
CA SER A 425 30.76 -31.36 7.40
C SER A 425 29.66 -31.91 6.49
N GLY A 426 29.64 -31.45 5.25
CA GLY A 426 28.67 -31.85 4.23
C GLY A 426 27.29 -31.20 4.36
N ARG A 427 27.02 -30.43 5.44
CA ARG A 427 25.75 -29.75 5.65
C ARG A 427 25.72 -28.39 4.97
N THR A 428 24.59 -28.07 4.36
CA THR A 428 24.31 -26.72 3.80
C THR A 428 23.83 -25.80 4.88
N TYR A 429 24.39 -24.59 4.93
CA TYR A 429 24.03 -23.47 5.77
C TYR A 429 23.67 -22.26 4.90
N TYR A 430 23.01 -21.29 5.50
CA TYR A 430 22.55 -20.07 4.81
C TYR A 430 23.04 -18.84 5.58
N ALA A 431 23.80 -18.00 4.91
CA ALA A 431 24.31 -16.75 5.47
C ALA A 431 23.46 -15.54 5.05
N VAL A 432 23.22 -14.65 5.98
CA VAL A 432 22.57 -13.37 5.77
C VAL A 432 23.32 -12.30 6.57
N VAL A 433 23.53 -11.13 5.97
CA VAL A 433 24.11 -9.98 6.65
C VAL A 433 23.11 -8.84 6.65
N LEU A 434 22.87 -8.25 7.81
CA LEU A 434 22.05 -7.06 7.96
C LEU A 434 22.94 -5.88 8.34
N ALA A 435 22.63 -4.70 7.80
CA ALA A 435 23.21 -3.42 8.23
C ALA A 435 22.19 -2.62 9.02
N PHE A 436 22.66 -1.89 10.05
CA PHE A 436 21.83 -1.10 10.95
C PHE A 436 22.45 0.26 11.27
N THR A 437 21.58 1.26 11.52
CA THR A 437 21.92 2.40 12.37
C THR A 437 21.80 2.03 13.85
N ASN A 438 22.44 2.80 14.75
CA ASN A 438 22.37 2.52 16.20
C ASN A 438 20.95 2.57 16.76
N ASP A 439 20.10 3.46 16.23
CA ASP A 439 18.68 3.58 16.59
C ASP A 439 17.79 2.50 15.91
N ARG A 440 18.37 1.68 15.04
CA ARG A 440 17.70 0.65 14.24
C ARG A 440 16.58 1.18 13.35
N ASN A 441 16.56 2.45 13.02
CA ASN A 441 15.54 3.03 12.14
C ASN A 441 15.87 2.87 10.65
N THR A 442 17.15 2.60 10.33
CA THR A 442 17.55 2.29 8.96
C THR A 442 18.23 0.92 8.92
N ARG A 443 17.80 0.10 7.98
CA ARG A 443 18.18 -1.31 7.89
C ARG A 443 18.37 -1.72 6.43
N ALA A 444 19.32 -2.63 6.18
CA ALA A 444 19.43 -3.34 4.91
C ALA A 444 19.64 -4.83 5.17
N ILE A 445 19.13 -5.67 4.27
CA ILE A 445 19.32 -7.14 4.29
C ILE A 445 20.04 -7.53 3.01
N SER A 446 21.05 -8.41 3.13
CA SER A 446 21.72 -9.03 1.99
C SER A 446 20.87 -10.13 1.36
N GLN A 447 21.30 -10.63 0.19
CA GLN A 447 20.82 -11.91 -0.31
C GLN A 447 21.10 -13.03 0.69
N ILE A 448 20.27 -14.08 0.64
CA ILE A 448 20.49 -15.33 1.40
C ILE A 448 21.47 -16.19 0.61
N VAL A 449 22.66 -16.41 1.14
CA VAL A 449 23.74 -17.14 0.45
C VAL A 449 23.88 -18.55 1.04
N PRO A 450 23.54 -19.61 0.28
CA PRO A 450 23.83 -20.98 0.68
C PRO A 450 25.34 -21.28 0.58
N PHE A 451 25.89 -22.00 1.54
CA PHE A 451 27.25 -22.55 1.51
C PHE A 451 27.31 -23.91 2.21
N GLN A 452 28.30 -24.69 1.95
CA GLN A 452 28.47 -26.02 2.53
C GLN A 452 29.74 -26.05 3.41
N ALA A 453 29.63 -26.57 4.62
CA ALA A 453 30.77 -26.82 5.45
C ALA A 453 31.55 -28.06 4.94
N ARG A 454 32.87 -27.97 4.99
CA ARG A 454 33.78 -29.09 4.64
C ARG A 454 33.94 -30.07 5.79
#